data_333a5dd14edd9bf4a2be01689ce79929
#
_entry.id   333a5dd14edd9bf4a2be01689ce79929
#
_cell.length_a   1.000
_cell.length_b   1.000
_cell.length_c   1.000
_cell.angle_alpha   90.00
_cell.angle_beta   90.00
_cell.angle_gamma   90.00
#
_symmetry.space_group_name_H-M   'P 1'
#
loop_
_entity.id
_entity.type
_entity.pdbx_description
1 polymer ?
#
loop_
_entity_poly.entity_id
_entity_poly.type
_entity_poly.pdbx_seq_one_letter_code
_entity_poly.pdbx_strand_id
1 'polypeptide(L)'
;MKSGKIWTVILFVAIALTLVAGIAYAQRRRGQISGMPRYDTAREVTLKGIITKVETHMGRMGWDGTHLVVRFETEILTVHVGPSSYLAQQGFSFAVGEQIEVTGARISFEGSDVLIAREIKKGETTLTLRNSQGIPGWSRNKWRY
;
A
#
# COMPACT_ATOMS: atom_id res chain seq x y z
N MET A 1 -41.42 -37.34 27.41
CA MET A 1 -39.99 -37.72 27.29
C MET A 1 -39.34 -37.52 25.93
N LYS A 2 -40.02 -36.91 24.98
CA LYS A 2 -39.42 -36.64 23.61
C LYS A 2 -38.87 -35.22 23.45
N SER A 3 -39.11 -34.28 24.37
CA SER A 3 -38.66 -32.87 24.21
C SER A 3 -37.18 -32.65 24.55
N GLY A 4 -36.59 -33.40 25.48
CA GLY A 4 -35.22 -33.22 25.88
C GLY A 4 -34.16 -33.46 24.80
N LYS A 5 -34.42 -34.38 23.89
CA LYS A 5 -33.51 -34.71 22.75
C LYS A 5 -33.47 -33.60 21.71
N ILE A 6 -34.60 -32.91 21.49
CA ILE A 6 -34.71 -31.82 20.52
C ILE A 6 -33.93 -30.60 21.00
N TRP A 7 -34.02 -30.28 22.28
CA TRP A 7 -33.28 -29.17 22.90
C TRP A 7 -31.78 -29.40 22.87
N THR A 8 -31.31 -30.65 23.10
CA THR A 8 -29.89 -31.00 23.02
C THR A 8 -29.35 -30.85 21.60
N VAL A 9 -30.10 -31.27 20.59
CA VAL A 9 -29.71 -31.11 19.20
C VAL A 9 -29.64 -29.63 18.77
N ILE A 10 -30.61 -28.81 19.17
CA ILE A 10 -30.63 -27.37 18.89
C ILE A 10 -29.42 -26.67 19.56
N LEU A 11 -29.07 -27.07 20.78
CA LEU A 11 -27.91 -26.51 21.47
C LEU A 11 -26.60 -26.84 20.77
N PHE A 12 -26.40 -28.07 20.31
CA PHE A 12 -25.22 -28.50 19.56
C PHE A 12 -25.11 -27.81 18.20
N VAL A 13 -26.22 -27.61 17.48
CA VAL A 13 -26.23 -26.88 16.21
C VAL A 13 -25.90 -25.41 16.40
N ALA A 14 -26.41 -24.76 17.46
CA ALA A 14 -26.09 -23.37 17.78
C ALA A 14 -24.61 -23.18 18.13
N ILE A 15 -24.01 -24.09 18.89
CA ILE A 15 -22.57 -24.06 19.25
C ILE A 15 -21.71 -24.30 17.99
N ALA A 16 -22.09 -25.22 17.11
CA ALA A 16 -21.36 -25.47 15.88
C ALA A 16 -21.39 -24.26 14.93
N LEU A 17 -22.53 -23.57 14.82
CA LEU A 17 -22.66 -22.34 14.01
C LEU A 17 -21.80 -21.18 14.55
N THR A 18 -21.71 -21.03 15.86
CA THR A 18 -20.87 -19.99 16.49
C THR A 18 -19.37 -20.27 16.30
N LEU A 19 -18.97 -21.54 16.35
CA LEU A 19 -17.58 -21.97 16.09
C LEU A 19 -17.17 -21.70 14.65
N VAL A 20 -18.02 -22.00 13.67
CA VAL A 20 -17.75 -21.76 12.24
C VAL A 20 -17.65 -20.25 11.95
N ALA A 21 -18.55 -19.45 12.53
CA ALA A 21 -18.49 -17.99 12.41
C ALA A 21 -17.21 -17.41 13.05
N GLY A 22 -16.78 -17.95 14.19
CA GLY A 22 -15.54 -17.55 14.86
C GLY A 22 -14.28 -17.85 14.03
N ILE A 23 -14.25 -19.00 13.37
CA ILE A 23 -13.13 -19.40 12.48
C ILE A 23 -13.08 -18.51 11.23
N ALA A 24 -14.22 -18.22 10.63
CA ALA A 24 -14.30 -17.31 9.47
C ALA A 24 -13.86 -15.89 9.81
N TYR A 25 -14.21 -15.39 10.99
CA TYR A 25 -13.76 -14.07 11.49
C TYR A 25 -12.25 -14.04 11.79
N ALA A 26 -11.70 -15.11 12.36
CA ALA A 26 -10.27 -15.24 12.65
C ALA A 26 -9.43 -15.37 11.36
N GLN A 27 -9.93 -16.05 10.33
CA GLN A 27 -9.26 -16.15 9.03
C GLN A 27 -9.27 -14.82 8.29
N ARG A 28 -10.34 -14.01 8.40
CA ARG A 28 -10.38 -12.66 7.82
C ARG A 28 -9.36 -11.71 8.45
N ARG A 29 -9.06 -11.87 9.74
CA ARG A 29 -8.00 -11.08 10.43
C ARG A 29 -6.58 -11.53 10.12
N ARG A 30 -6.36 -12.81 9.74
CA ARG A 30 -5.01 -13.31 9.37
C ARG A 30 -4.50 -12.79 8.01
N GLY A 31 -5.37 -12.25 7.16
CA GLY A 31 -4.99 -11.62 5.89
C GLY A 31 -4.45 -10.19 6.01
N GLN A 32 -4.56 -9.55 7.17
CA GLN A 32 -4.02 -8.22 7.44
C GLN A 32 -2.72 -8.29 8.25
N ILE A 33 -1.74 -9.02 7.75
CA ILE A 33 -0.35 -8.75 8.14
C ILE A 33 -0.01 -7.43 7.46
N SER A 34 0.12 -6.38 8.27
CA SER A 34 0.54 -5.04 7.88
C SER A 34 1.94 -5.07 7.27
N GLY A 35 2.01 -5.53 6.03
CA GLY A 35 3.14 -5.36 5.15
C GLY A 35 2.74 -4.30 4.12
N MET A 36 3.68 -3.45 3.72
CA MET A 36 3.48 -2.56 2.58
C MET A 36 2.90 -3.40 1.42
N PRO A 37 1.77 -3.01 0.83
CA PRO A 37 1.14 -3.80 -0.22
C PRO A 37 2.12 -4.01 -1.37
N ARG A 38 2.05 -5.20 -1.96
CA ARG A 38 2.91 -5.54 -3.10
C ARG A 38 2.54 -4.67 -4.30
N TYR A 39 3.55 -4.25 -5.04
CA TYR A 39 3.36 -3.59 -6.32
C TYR A 39 2.66 -4.54 -7.29
N ASP A 40 1.56 -4.11 -7.89
CA ASP A 40 0.79 -4.89 -8.86
C ASP A 40 0.90 -4.23 -10.23
N THR A 41 1.69 -4.81 -11.12
CA THR A 41 1.92 -4.30 -12.47
C THR A 41 0.64 -4.28 -13.33
N ALA A 42 -0.35 -5.12 -13.03
CA ALA A 42 -1.64 -5.12 -13.73
C ALA A 42 -2.52 -3.91 -13.38
N ARG A 43 -2.21 -3.20 -12.28
CA ARG A 43 -2.90 -2.00 -11.83
C ARG A 43 -2.11 -0.72 -12.05
N GLU A 44 -1.14 -0.76 -12.94
CA GLU A 44 -0.31 0.39 -13.26
C GLU A 44 -1.10 1.44 -14.04
N VAL A 45 -1.01 2.69 -13.61
CA VAL A 45 -1.60 3.86 -14.25
C VAL A 45 -0.57 4.97 -14.33
N THR A 46 -0.73 5.88 -15.29
CA THR A 46 0.07 7.10 -15.39
C THR A 46 -0.85 8.29 -15.21
N LEU A 47 -0.56 9.11 -14.20
CA LEU A 47 -1.37 10.27 -13.81
C LEU A 47 -0.51 11.52 -13.72
N LYS A 48 -1.06 12.65 -14.18
CA LYS A 48 -0.43 13.98 -14.04
C LYS A 48 -1.12 14.78 -12.96
N GLY A 49 -0.36 15.44 -12.10
CA GLY A 49 -0.92 16.20 -11.00
C GLY A 49 0.04 17.21 -10.39
N ILE A 50 -0.44 17.89 -9.37
CA ILE A 50 0.30 18.90 -8.61
C ILE A 50 0.47 18.40 -7.18
N ILE A 51 1.70 18.48 -6.66
CA ILE A 51 2.00 18.14 -5.27
C ILE A 51 1.36 19.18 -4.35
N THR A 52 0.47 18.72 -3.47
CA THR A 52 -0.18 19.58 -2.46
C THR A 52 0.43 19.43 -1.08
N LYS A 53 1.12 18.30 -0.81
CA LYS A 53 1.83 18.05 0.45
C LYS A 53 2.98 17.07 0.23
N VAL A 54 4.06 17.26 0.96
CA VAL A 54 5.19 16.32 1.05
C VAL A 54 5.27 15.87 2.50
N GLU A 55 5.24 14.57 2.72
CA GLU A 55 5.27 13.95 4.05
C GLU A 55 6.40 12.94 4.15
N THR A 56 7.02 12.88 5.31
CA THR A 56 7.98 11.85 5.66
C THR A 56 7.43 11.05 6.82
N HIS A 57 7.28 9.76 6.65
CA HIS A 57 6.79 8.84 7.68
C HIS A 57 7.89 7.87 8.09
N MET A 58 8.14 7.79 9.39
CA MET A 58 9.07 6.81 9.93
C MET A 58 8.44 5.41 9.85
N GLY A 59 9.03 4.56 9.05
CA GLY A 59 8.61 3.16 8.92
C GLY A 59 9.04 2.31 10.11
N ARG A 60 8.42 1.12 10.25
CA ARG A 60 8.67 0.18 11.36
C ARG A 60 10.13 -0.23 11.54
N MET A 61 10.97 -0.10 10.53
CA MET A 61 12.38 -0.49 10.56
C MET A 61 13.32 0.72 10.63
N GLY A 62 12.81 1.89 11.07
CA GLY A 62 13.60 3.12 11.18
C GLY A 62 13.96 3.75 9.83
N TRP A 63 13.24 3.42 8.76
CA TRP A 63 13.45 3.99 7.44
C TRP A 63 12.39 5.05 7.18
N ASP A 64 12.82 6.26 6.89
CA ASP A 64 11.91 7.34 6.54
C ASP A 64 11.39 7.13 5.12
N GLY A 65 10.07 6.99 4.99
CA GLY A 65 9.38 6.90 3.70
C GLY A 65 8.85 8.26 3.27
N THR A 66 9.13 8.65 2.03
CA THR A 66 8.56 9.86 1.42
C THR A 66 7.22 9.53 0.79
N HIS A 67 6.20 10.30 1.19
CA HIS A 67 4.85 10.27 0.64
C HIS A 67 4.48 11.64 0.09
N LEU A 68 3.79 11.67 -1.04
CA LEU A 68 3.28 12.89 -1.64
C LEU A 68 1.76 12.84 -1.65
N VAL A 69 1.11 13.91 -1.23
CA VAL A 69 -0.31 14.10 -1.55
C VAL A 69 -0.37 14.87 -2.86
N VAL A 70 -0.96 14.25 -3.88
CA VAL A 70 -0.99 14.80 -5.22
C VAL A 70 -2.44 14.96 -5.66
N ARG A 71 -2.76 16.16 -6.13
CA ARG A 71 -4.04 16.46 -6.78
C ARG A 71 -3.90 16.17 -8.27
N PHE A 72 -4.53 15.10 -8.69
CA PHE A 72 -4.74 14.75 -10.09
C PHE A 72 -6.00 15.46 -10.63
N GLU A 73 -6.32 15.26 -11.90
CA GLU A 73 -7.45 15.95 -12.54
C GLU A 73 -8.80 15.66 -11.85
N THR A 74 -9.07 14.41 -11.48
CA THR A 74 -10.36 13.96 -10.95
C THR A 74 -10.32 13.54 -9.48
N GLU A 75 -9.14 13.48 -8.86
CA GLU A 75 -8.98 12.92 -7.52
C GLU A 75 -7.71 13.40 -6.82
N ILE A 76 -7.66 13.20 -5.50
CA ILE A 76 -6.46 13.40 -4.68
C ILE A 76 -6.02 12.04 -4.16
N LEU A 77 -4.78 11.66 -4.42
CA LEU A 77 -4.20 10.41 -3.94
C LEU A 77 -2.91 10.65 -3.15
N THR A 78 -2.67 9.76 -2.20
CA THR A 78 -1.35 9.64 -1.59
C THR A 78 -0.47 8.77 -2.49
N VAL A 79 0.68 9.31 -2.87
CA VAL A 79 1.69 8.63 -3.67
C VAL A 79 2.82 8.14 -2.75
N HIS A 80 2.99 6.84 -2.64
CA HIS A 80 4.09 6.22 -1.91
C HIS A 80 5.32 6.19 -2.81
N VAL A 81 6.31 7.00 -2.51
CA VAL A 81 7.53 7.15 -3.33
C VAL A 81 8.58 6.12 -2.93
N GLY A 82 9.09 6.21 -1.71
CA GLY A 82 10.13 5.32 -1.21
C GLY A 82 10.98 5.94 -0.12
N PRO A 83 12.09 5.31 0.27
CA PRO A 83 12.96 5.80 1.34
C PRO A 83 13.56 7.17 1.00
N SER A 84 13.50 8.12 1.94
CA SER A 84 14.06 9.47 1.77
C SER A 84 15.57 9.42 1.49
N SER A 85 16.27 8.48 2.09
CA SER A 85 17.71 8.25 1.82
C SER A 85 17.99 7.83 0.38
N TYR A 86 17.11 7.04 -0.23
CA TYR A 86 17.24 6.66 -1.64
C TYR A 86 17.03 7.87 -2.56
N LEU A 87 16.04 8.70 -2.27
CA LEU A 87 15.79 9.94 -3.03
C LEU A 87 16.99 10.88 -2.97
N ALA A 88 17.58 11.06 -1.78
CA ALA A 88 18.77 11.87 -1.61
C ALA A 88 19.96 11.36 -2.42
N GLN A 89 20.17 10.03 -2.45
CA GLN A 89 21.21 9.40 -3.28
C GLN A 89 20.99 9.61 -4.77
N GLN A 90 19.72 9.71 -5.22
CA GLN A 90 19.38 10.02 -6.62
C GLN A 90 19.43 11.52 -6.93
N GLY A 91 19.73 12.38 -5.94
CA GLY A 91 19.71 13.83 -6.08
C GLY A 91 18.32 14.39 -6.38
N PHE A 92 17.25 13.71 -5.91
CA PHE A 92 15.87 14.04 -6.23
C PHE A 92 15.13 14.55 -5.00
N SER A 93 14.42 15.67 -5.13
CA SER A 93 13.59 16.27 -4.09
C SER A 93 12.24 16.68 -4.64
N PHE A 94 11.27 16.82 -3.75
CA PHE A 94 9.92 17.25 -4.08
C PHE A 94 9.53 18.48 -3.26
N ALA A 95 8.78 19.40 -3.89
CA ALA A 95 8.20 20.56 -3.24
C ALA A 95 6.72 20.71 -3.56
N VAL A 96 5.97 21.33 -2.65
CA VAL A 96 4.57 21.69 -2.86
C VAL A 96 4.46 22.64 -4.05
N GLY A 97 3.47 22.43 -4.90
CA GLY A 97 3.23 23.22 -6.11
C GLY A 97 3.91 22.68 -7.37
N GLU A 98 4.83 21.72 -7.25
CA GLU A 98 5.45 21.11 -8.42
C GLU A 98 4.47 20.23 -9.20
N GLN A 99 4.54 20.33 -10.54
CA GLN A 99 3.84 19.43 -11.44
C GLN A 99 4.67 18.18 -11.66
N ILE A 100 4.01 17.03 -11.55
CA ILE A 100 4.62 15.72 -11.78
C ILE A 100 3.71 14.82 -12.60
N GLU A 101 4.34 13.88 -13.29
CA GLU A 101 3.67 12.72 -13.89
C GLU A 101 4.14 11.49 -13.14
N VAL A 102 3.21 10.70 -12.61
CA VAL A 102 3.50 9.51 -11.81
C VAL A 102 2.98 8.29 -12.57
N THR A 103 3.88 7.36 -12.84
CA THR A 103 3.52 5.99 -13.24
C THR A 103 3.64 5.08 -12.04
N GLY A 104 2.58 4.38 -11.69
CA GLY A 104 2.57 3.54 -10.50
C GLY A 104 1.34 2.65 -10.39
N ALA A 105 1.38 1.71 -9.45
CA ALA A 105 0.29 0.79 -9.18
C ALA A 105 -0.73 1.41 -8.21
N ARG A 106 -1.99 1.45 -8.61
CA ARG A 106 -3.10 1.83 -7.73
C ARG A 106 -3.49 0.65 -6.87
N ILE A 107 -3.49 0.83 -5.58
CA ILE A 107 -3.83 -0.20 -4.60
C ILE A 107 -4.72 0.38 -3.51
N SER A 108 -5.50 -0.47 -2.83
CA SER A 108 -6.21 -0.11 -1.61
C SER A 108 -5.33 -0.46 -0.41
N PHE A 109 -5.03 0.53 0.41
CA PHE A 109 -4.23 0.40 1.62
C PHE A 109 -4.93 1.09 2.79
N GLU A 110 -5.16 0.37 3.90
CA GLU A 110 -5.86 0.87 5.09
C GLU A 110 -7.20 1.54 4.79
N GLY A 111 -7.94 1.02 3.78
CA GLY A 111 -9.25 1.52 3.39
C GLY A 111 -9.25 2.75 2.47
N SER A 112 -8.07 3.20 2.04
CA SER A 112 -7.91 4.31 1.10
C SER A 112 -7.18 3.86 -0.17
N ASP A 113 -7.52 4.46 -1.30
CA ASP A 113 -6.75 4.24 -2.52
C ASP A 113 -5.46 5.05 -2.47
N VAL A 114 -4.36 4.39 -2.78
CA VAL A 114 -3.02 4.99 -2.85
C VAL A 114 -2.33 4.57 -4.13
N LEU A 115 -1.32 5.33 -4.54
CA LEU A 115 -0.51 5.05 -5.70
C LEU A 115 0.92 4.69 -5.26
N ILE A 116 1.38 3.47 -5.52
CA ILE A 116 2.79 3.12 -5.32
C ILE A 116 3.55 3.52 -6.57
N ALA A 117 4.43 4.52 -6.47
CA ALA A 117 5.16 5.01 -7.61
C ALA A 117 6.23 4.01 -8.08
N ARG A 118 6.28 3.80 -9.41
CA ARG A 118 7.38 3.15 -10.11
C ARG A 118 8.32 4.18 -10.72
N GLU A 119 7.75 5.22 -11.30
CA GLU A 119 8.46 6.27 -11.99
C GLU A 119 7.78 7.61 -11.74
N ILE A 120 8.56 8.65 -11.52
CA ILE A 120 8.06 10.02 -11.37
C ILE A 120 8.84 10.91 -12.32
N LYS A 121 8.12 11.61 -13.18
CA LYS A 121 8.67 12.60 -14.10
C LYS A 121 8.37 14.01 -13.59
N LYS A 122 9.40 14.82 -13.48
CA LYS A 122 9.33 16.23 -13.08
C LYS A 122 10.11 17.06 -14.10
N GLY A 123 9.39 17.84 -14.94
CA GLY A 123 9.99 18.52 -16.08
C GLY A 123 10.68 17.54 -17.03
N GLU A 124 11.95 17.77 -17.29
CA GLU A 124 12.79 16.90 -18.14
C GLU A 124 13.43 15.74 -17.37
N THR A 125 13.31 15.71 -16.03
CA THR A 125 13.97 14.72 -15.18
C THR A 125 13.02 13.59 -14.82
N THR A 126 13.48 12.35 -14.96
CA THR A 126 12.76 11.14 -14.60
C THR A 126 13.45 10.42 -13.46
N LEU A 127 12.72 10.13 -12.41
CA LEU A 127 13.15 9.30 -11.28
C LEU A 127 12.54 7.91 -11.42
N THR A 128 13.38 6.91 -11.62
CA THR A 128 12.97 5.50 -11.63
C THR A 128 13.15 4.89 -10.24
N LEU A 129 12.05 4.54 -9.61
CA LEU A 129 12.00 3.99 -8.24
C LEU A 129 11.96 2.46 -8.25
N ARG A 130 11.33 1.88 -9.27
CA ARG A 130 11.12 0.43 -9.42
C ARG A 130 11.36 0.03 -10.87
N ASN A 131 11.80 -1.22 -11.06
CA ASN A 131 11.89 -1.76 -12.42
C ASN A 131 10.49 -2.14 -12.98
N SER A 132 10.44 -2.63 -14.20
CA SER A 132 9.20 -3.05 -14.88
C SER A 132 8.44 -4.19 -14.17
N GLN A 133 9.09 -4.89 -13.26
CA GLN A 133 8.48 -5.94 -12.42
C GLN A 133 8.02 -5.41 -11.05
N GLY A 134 8.14 -4.09 -10.81
CA GLY A 134 7.79 -3.47 -9.53
C GLY A 134 8.82 -3.65 -8.42
N ILE A 135 9.98 -4.20 -8.72
CA ILE A 135 11.05 -4.41 -7.72
C ILE A 135 11.73 -3.06 -7.43
N PRO A 136 11.76 -2.59 -6.17
CA PRO A 136 12.34 -1.31 -5.82
C PRO A 136 13.87 -1.28 -5.95
N GLY A 137 14.42 -0.16 -6.42
CA GLY A 137 15.84 0.04 -6.63
C GLY A 137 16.66 -0.08 -5.34
N TRP A 138 16.09 0.31 -4.20
CA TRP A 138 16.73 0.20 -2.88
C TRP A 138 16.76 -1.22 -2.31
N SER A 139 16.02 -2.19 -2.86
CA SER A 139 16.06 -3.57 -2.37
C SER A 139 17.35 -4.30 -2.74
N ARG A 140 18.09 -3.84 -3.76
CA ARG A 140 19.31 -4.46 -4.24
C ARG A 140 20.52 -4.30 -3.30
N ASN A 141 20.49 -3.34 -2.40
CA ASN A 141 21.63 -3.07 -1.50
C ASN A 141 21.67 -3.96 -0.23
N LYS A 142 20.67 -4.80 0.01
CA LYS A 142 20.61 -5.68 1.20
C LYS A 142 21.44 -6.97 1.08
N TRP A 143 21.97 -7.30 -0.09
CA TRP A 143 22.65 -8.58 -0.35
C TRP A 143 24.13 -8.45 -0.74
N ARG A 144 24.77 -7.33 -0.39
CA ARG A 144 26.19 -7.08 -0.69
C ARG A 144 27.05 -6.92 0.58
N TYR A 145 26.75 -7.69 1.61
CA TYR A 145 27.67 -7.87 2.73
C TYR A 145 27.68 -9.32 3.17
#